data_8cdca972c9d16384f78c18d7b5bf0886
#
_entry.id   8cdca972c9d16384f78c18d7b5bf0886
#
_cell.length_a   1.000
_cell.length_b   1.000
_cell.length_c   1.000
_cell.angle_alpha   90.00
_cell.angle_beta   90.00
_cell.angle_gamma   90.00
#
_symmetry.space_group_name_H-M   'P 1'
#
loop_
_entity.id
_entity.type
_entity.pdbx_description
1 polymer ?
#
loop_
_entity_poly.entity_id
_entity_poly.type
_entity_poly.pdbx_seq_one_letter_code
_entity_poly.pdbx_strand_id
1 'polypeptide(L)'
;KLSRRQQICMIHCGNAGKEWKILHKRLQRIAFLSDNQLTENTELKHYSAVLVDEAHLLSSEKLQILLTQSEGEFPVIFSSDSEDAICPEELGVNTLKLIENLPEIQMFHLTNRIRTNAELSSFIQNMIHLTDRKTSKPYPHVSVVYANNEEETAALLEDYIHQGYEYEITAVRDIKRLVIILDERYYYDQNRYLRSKYLNKEGSSDVRNLFHWLNQAKEELSIIVRENTYVYETLLTLLQPDTVR
;
A
#
# COMPACT_ATOMS: atom_id res chain seq x y z
N LYS A 1 -28.58 8.28 -25.45
CA LYS A 1 -29.27 8.47 -24.15
C LYS A 1 -29.02 7.22 -23.33
N LEU A 2 -27.91 7.17 -22.55
CA LEU A 2 -27.68 6.13 -21.55
C LEU A 2 -28.80 6.25 -20.49
N SER A 3 -29.50 5.17 -20.28
CA SER A 3 -30.62 5.13 -19.34
C SER A 3 -30.14 5.52 -17.94
N ARG A 4 -30.94 6.23 -17.17
CA ARG A 4 -30.65 6.68 -15.79
C ARG A 4 -30.46 5.52 -14.80
N ARG A 5 -30.47 4.26 -15.24
CA ARG A 5 -30.44 3.05 -14.42
C ARG A 5 -29.09 2.28 -14.43
N GLN A 6 -28.11 2.73 -15.20
CA GLN A 6 -26.80 2.05 -15.18
C GLN A 6 -26.01 2.52 -13.96
N GLN A 7 -26.07 1.77 -12.88
CA GLN A 7 -25.20 1.94 -11.74
C GLN A 7 -23.98 1.02 -11.90
N ILE A 8 -22.83 1.54 -11.58
CA ILE A 8 -21.58 0.78 -11.47
C ILE A 8 -21.39 0.41 -10.01
N CYS A 9 -20.96 -0.82 -9.73
CA CYS A 9 -20.53 -1.21 -8.40
C CYS A 9 -19.00 -1.13 -8.34
N MET A 10 -18.45 -0.52 -7.30
CA MET A 10 -17.03 -0.52 -7.00
C MET A 10 -16.81 -1.24 -5.68
N ILE A 11 -16.05 -2.32 -5.72
CA ILE A 11 -15.68 -3.14 -4.57
C ILE A 11 -14.24 -2.81 -4.23
N HIS A 12 -13.99 -2.31 -3.01
CA HIS A 12 -12.64 -2.07 -2.53
C HIS A 12 -12.22 -3.19 -1.58
N CYS A 13 -11.06 -3.76 -1.85
CA CYS A 13 -10.47 -4.79 -1.01
C CYS A 13 -9.52 -4.14 0.01
N GLY A 14 -9.61 -4.58 1.27
CA GLY A 14 -8.83 -4.02 2.36
C GLY A 14 -9.51 -2.83 3.05
N ASN A 15 -8.71 -2.00 3.71
CA ASN A 15 -9.23 -0.88 4.51
C ASN A 15 -9.54 0.34 3.67
N ALA A 16 -10.82 0.67 3.58
CA ALA A 16 -11.28 1.90 2.93
C ALA A 16 -10.95 3.14 3.77
N GLY A 17 -10.07 4.00 3.30
CA GLY A 17 -9.74 5.27 3.92
C GLY A 17 -10.89 6.28 3.94
N LYS A 18 -10.63 7.48 4.49
CA LYS A 18 -11.62 8.58 4.50
C LYS A 18 -12.00 9.03 3.09
N GLU A 19 -11.11 8.83 2.12
CA GLU A 19 -11.28 9.17 0.70
C GLU A 19 -12.47 8.45 0.09
N TRP A 20 -12.70 7.19 0.43
CA TRP A 20 -13.86 6.41 -0.01
C TRP A 20 -15.18 7.05 0.38
N LYS A 21 -15.27 7.60 1.60
CA LYS A 21 -16.46 8.32 2.07
C LYS A 21 -16.69 9.60 1.26
N ILE A 22 -15.60 10.26 0.84
CA ILE A 22 -15.67 11.46 -0.01
C ILE A 22 -16.09 11.09 -1.43
N LEU A 23 -15.52 10.03 -2.02
CA LEU A 23 -15.89 9.53 -3.33
C LEU A 23 -17.35 9.11 -3.38
N HIS A 24 -17.83 8.37 -2.39
CA HIS A 24 -19.24 7.96 -2.29
C HIS A 24 -20.19 9.16 -2.30
N LYS A 25 -19.84 10.25 -1.59
CA LYS A 25 -20.66 11.48 -1.58
C LYS A 25 -20.66 12.20 -2.93
N ARG A 26 -19.56 12.12 -3.69
CA ARG A 26 -19.40 12.81 -4.99
C ARG A 26 -19.97 12.01 -6.17
N LEU A 27 -19.88 10.70 -6.12
CA LEU A 27 -20.19 9.80 -7.24
C LEU A 27 -21.51 9.04 -6.97
N GLN A 28 -22.63 9.75 -6.97
CA GLN A 28 -23.96 9.21 -6.63
C GLN A 28 -24.44 8.04 -7.53
N ARG A 29 -23.81 7.80 -8.67
CA ARG A 29 -24.17 6.71 -9.60
C ARG A 29 -23.31 5.48 -9.45
N ILE A 30 -22.34 5.50 -8.53
CA ILE A 30 -21.48 4.37 -8.20
C ILE A 30 -21.88 3.86 -6.82
N ALA A 31 -22.22 2.60 -6.75
CA ALA A 31 -22.36 1.91 -5.47
C ALA A 31 -20.96 1.52 -4.97
N PHE A 32 -20.70 1.72 -3.70
CA PHE A 32 -19.43 1.40 -3.07
C PHE A 32 -19.65 0.30 -2.05
N LEU A 33 -18.93 -0.80 -2.20
CA LEU A 33 -18.92 -1.94 -1.27
C LEU A 33 -17.49 -2.18 -0.79
N SER A 34 -17.33 -2.60 0.45
CA SER A 34 -16.09 -3.24 0.86
C SER A 34 -16.15 -4.73 0.50
N ASP A 35 -15.00 -5.35 0.32
CA ASP A 35 -14.90 -6.78 0.09
C ASP A 35 -15.56 -7.61 1.20
N ASN A 36 -15.62 -7.09 2.44
CA ASN A 36 -16.32 -7.73 3.56
C ASN A 36 -17.85 -7.77 3.40
N GLN A 37 -18.41 -6.91 2.55
CA GLN A 37 -19.83 -6.89 2.22
C GLN A 37 -20.19 -7.80 1.05
N LEU A 38 -19.17 -8.33 0.35
CA LEU A 38 -19.37 -9.28 -0.74
C LEU A 38 -19.63 -10.67 -0.16
N THR A 39 -20.86 -11.13 -0.32
CA THR A 39 -21.36 -12.44 0.12
C THR A 39 -22.15 -13.10 -1.00
N GLU A 40 -22.50 -14.37 -0.85
CA GLU A 40 -23.35 -15.08 -1.82
C GLU A 40 -24.73 -14.41 -2.02
N ASN A 41 -25.20 -13.69 -1.00
CA ASN A 41 -26.48 -12.96 -1.04
C ASN A 41 -26.36 -11.54 -1.61
N THR A 42 -25.16 -11.10 -2.01
CA THR A 42 -24.96 -9.79 -2.61
C THR A 42 -25.46 -9.79 -4.04
N GLU A 43 -26.48 -9.02 -4.35
CA GLU A 43 -27.05 -8.95 -5.71
C GLU A 43 -26.22 -8.00 -6.60
N LEU A 44 -25.35 -8.54 -7.45
CA LEU A 44 -24.53 -7.78 -8.40
C LEU A 44 -25.16 -7.63 -9.78
N LYS A 45 -26.13 -8.47 -10.15
CA LYS A 45 -26.72 -8.55 -11.50
C LYS A 45 -27.46 -7.28 -11.96
N HIS A 46 -27.81 -6.37 -11.05
CA HIS A 46 -28.46 -5.12 -11.42
C HIS A 46 -27.47 -4.00 -11.78
N TYR A 47 -26.16 -4.24 -11.59
CA TYR A 47 -25.11 -3.30 -12.01
C TYR A 47 -24.71 -3.55 -13.47
N SER A 48 -24.33 -2.49 -14.18
CA SER A 48 -23.86 -2.58 -15.56
C SER A 48 -22.39 -2.97 -15.69
N ALA A 49 -21.64 -2.79 -14.61
CA ALA A 49 -20.24 -3.24 -14.49
C ALA A 49 -19.86 -3.29 -13.01
N VAL A 50 -18.88 -4.12 -12.68
CA VAL A 50 -18.25 -4.19 -11.36
C VAL A 50 -16.77 -3.89 -11.50
N LEU A 51 -16.27 -2.94 -10.68
CA LEU A 51 -14.87 -2.59 -10.54
C LEU A 51 -14.38 -3.17 -9.21
N VAL A 52 -13.30 -3.90 -9.23
CA VAL A 52 -12.65 -4.44 -8.02
C VAL A 52 -11.31 -3.77 -7.87
N ASP A 53 -11.19 -2.95 -6.83
CA ASP A 53 -9.98 -2.22 -6.51
C ASP A 53 -9.16 -2.97 -5.47
N GLU A 54 -7.83 -2.91 -5.59
CA GLU A 54 -6.88 -3.68 -4.77
C GLU A 54 -7.16 -5.20 -4.83
N ALA A 55 -7.43 -5.73 -6.02
CA ALA A 55 -7.86 -7.10 -6.22
C ALA A 55 -6.86 -8.16 -5.72
N HIS A 56 -5.58 -7.80 -5.53
CA HIS A 56 -4.57 -8.65 -4.92
C HIS A 56 -4.88 -8.99 -3.45
N LEU A 57 -5.73 -8.21 -2.77
CA LEU A 57 -6.18 -8.45 -1.41
C LEU A 57 -7.48 -9.29 -1.34
N LEU A 58 -8.12 -9.55 -2.47
CA LEU A 58 -9.36 -10.31 -2.52
C LEU A 58 -9.10 -11.80 -2.19
N SER A 59 -9.90 -12.39 -1.31
CA SER A 59 -9.80 -13.82 -1.05
C SER A 59 -10.30 -14.64 -2.26
N SER A 60 -9.78 -15.86 -2.44
CA SER A 60 -10.21 -16.76 -3.50
C SER A 60 -11.69 -17.11 -3.41
N GLU A 61 -12.26 -17.20 -2.20
CA GLU A 61 -13.68 -17.43 -1.97
C GLU A 61 -14.53 -16.27 -2.51
N LYS A 62 -14.16 -15.03 -2.19
CA LYS A 62 -14.86 -13.84 -2.68
C LYS A 62 -14.71 -13.66 -4.19
N LEU A 63 -13.54 -14.02 -4.75
CA LEU A 63 -13.36 -14.07 -6.20
C LEU A 63 -14.33 -15.05 -6.83
N GLN A 64 -14.51 -16.25 -6.27
CA GLN A 64 -15.45 -17.24 -6.78
C GLN A 64 -16.90 -16.74 -6.74
N ILE A 65 -17.31 -16.09 -5.65
CA ILE A 65 -18.65 -15.47 -5.53
C ILE A 65 -18.86 -14.45 -6.66
N LEU A 66 -17.87 -13.58 -6.88
CA LEU A 66 -17.93 -12.55 -7.91
C LEU A 66 -18.04 -13.14 -9.32
N LEU A 67 -17.21 -14.15 -9.63
CA LEU A 67 -17.18 -14.78 -10.93
C LEU A 67 -18.50 -15.55 -11.21
N THR A 68 -19.03 -16.27 -10.22
CA THR A 68 -20.30 -16.99 -10.35
C THR A 68 -21.47 -16.04 -10.63
N GLN A 69 -21.47 -14.86 -10.00
CA GLN A 69 -22.52 -13.87 -10.25
C GLN A 69 -22.36 -13.14 -11.57
N SER A 70 -21.12 -13.01 -12.07
CA SER A 70 -20.83 -12.26 -13.29
C SER A 70 -21.02 -13.07 -14.57
N GLU A 71 -21.20 -14.38 -14.53
CA GLU A 71 -21.23 -15.29 -15.69
C GLU A 71 -22.04 -14.74 -16.89
N GLY A 72 -21.37 -13.93 -17.75
CA GLY A 72 -21.96 -13.31 -18.94
C GLY A 72 -22.96 -12.17 -18.70
N GLU A 73 -23.24 -11.80 -17.45
CA GLU A 73 -24.25 -10.79 -17.11
C GLU A 73 -23.68 -9.36 -17.16
N PHE A 74 -22.45 -9.16 -16.68
CA PHE A 74 -21.80 -7.86 -16.65
C PHE A 74 -20.27 -7.99 -16.66
N PRO A 75 -19.54 -7.00 -17.20
CA PRO A 75 -18.09 -6.98 -17.16
C PRO A 75 -17.57 -6.74 -15.75
N VAL A 76 -16.47 -7.43 -15.40
CA VAL A 76 -15.71 -7.22 -14.17
C VAL A 76 -14.34 -6.68 -14.55
N ILE A 77 -13.93 -5.58 -13.90
CA ILE A 77 -12.64 -4.95 -14.10
C ILE A 77 -11.87 -5.03 -12.77
N PHE A 78 -10.69 -5.63 -12.80
CA PHE A 78 -9.80 -5.73 -11.66
C PHE A 78 -8.68 -4.70 -11.77
N SER A 79 -8.45 -3.93 -10.71
CA SER A 79 -7.20 -3.20 -10.53
C SER A 79 -6.39 -3.89 -9.43
N SER A 80 -5.12 -4.08 -9.68
CA SER A 80 -4.22 -4.73 -8.73
C SER A 80 -2.81 -4.16 -8.85
N ASP A 81 -2.12 -4.08 -7.73
CA ASP A 81 -0.70 -3.81 -7.67
C ASP A 81 -0.03 -4.87 -6.80
N SER A 82 0.64 -5.83 -7.45
CA SER A 82 1.37 -6.89 -6.74
C SER A 82 2.59 -6.35 -5.97
N GLU A 83 3.07 -5.14 -6.33
CA GLU A 83 4.17 -4.49 -5.63
C GLU A 83 3.71 -3.78 -4.36
N ASP A 84 2.41 -3.52 -4.21
CA ASP A 84 1.79 -2.98 -2.99
C ASP A 84 1.53 -4.06 -1.92
N ALA A 85 1.80 -5.32 -2.20
CA ALA A 85 1.73 -6.37 -1.19
C ALA A 85 2.92 -6.25 -0.23
N ILE A 86 2.63 -5.94 1.02
CA ILE A 86 3.63 -5.73 2.07
C ILE A 86 4.19 -7.05 2.58
N CYS A 87 3.46 -8.14 2.44
CA CYS A 87 3.89 -9.48 2.84
C CYS A 87 3.17 -10.56 2.01
N PRO A 88 3.75 -11.78 1.93
CA PRO A 88 3.17 -12.88 1.17
C PRO A 88 1.76 -13.27 1.58
N GLU A 89 1.42 -13.08 2.86
CA GLU A 89 0.09 -13.41 3.40
C GLU A 89 -1.00 -12.47 2.87
N GLU A 90 -0.64 -11.26 2.49
CA GLU A 90 -1.55 -10.28 1.89
C GLU A 90 -1.80 -10.54 0.40
N LEU A 91 -0.85 -11.16 -0.27
CA LEU A 91 -1.11 -11.76 -1.57
C LEU A 91 -2.05 -12.94 -1.29
N GLY A 92 -3.34 -12.70 -1.36
CA GLY A 92 -4.33 -13.76 -1.25
C GLY A 92 -3.84 -14.90 -2.12
N VAL A 93 -3.48 -16.02 -1.45
CA VAL A 93 -2.74 -17.11 -2.05
C VAL A 93 -3.37 -17.46 -3.39
N ASN A 94 -2.69 -17.09 -4.46
CA ASN A 94 -3.08 -17.31 -5.84
C ASN A 94 -4.22 -16.47 -6.44
N THR A 95 -4.88 -15.52 -5.74
CA THR A 95 -5.98 -14.75 -6.34
C THR A 95 -5.55 -14.01 -7.60
N LEU A 96 -4.37 -13.36 -7.59
CA LEU A 96 -3.85 -12.75 -8.82
C LEU A 96 -3.61 -13.76 -9.92
N LYS A 97 -3.01 -14.91 -9.62
CA LYS A 97 -2.81 -15.98 -10.60
C LYS A 97 -4.13 -16.56 -11.10
N LEU A 98 -5.14 -16.64 -10.25
CA LEU A 98 -6.48 -17.06 -10.66
C LEU A 98 -7.10 -16.03 -11.61
N ILE A 99 -6.98 -14.73 -11.29
CA ILE A 99 -7.46 -13.64 -12.16
C ILE A 99 -6.72 -13.67 -13.50
N GLU A 100 -5.38 -13.76 -13.49
CA GLU A 100 -4.55 -13.80 -14.69
C GLU A 100 -4.86 -15.00 -15.62
N ASN A 101 -5.33 -16.10 -15.06
CA ASN A 101 -5.69 -17.32 -15.81
C ASN A 101 -7.17 -17.38 -16.17
N LEU A 102 -7.97 -16.33 -15.90
CA LEU A 102 -9.38 -16.33 -16.34
C LEU A 102 -9.46 -16.36 -17.86
N PRO A 103 -10.41 -17.13 -18.43
CA PRO A 103 -10.64 -17.13 -19.87
C PRO A 103 -11.05 -15.72 -20.33
N GLU A 104 -10.53 -15.32 -21.49
CA GLU A 104 -10.83 -14.04 -22.15
C GLU A 104 -10.40 -12.77 -21.38
N ILE A 105 -9.55 -12.90 -20.35
CA ILE A 105 -9.05 -11.73 -19.64
C ILE A 105 -8.16 -10.87 -20.55
N GLN A 106 -8.39 -9.57 -20.52
CA GLN A 106 -7.51 -8.59 -21.15
C GLN A 106 -6.69 -7.89 -20.07
N MET A 107 -5.38 -8.00 -20.15
CA MET A 107 -4.48 -7.40 -19.18
C MET A 107 -3.87 -6.11 -19.72
N PHE A 108 -3.86 -5.08 -18.89
CA PHE A 108 -3.21 -3.80 -19.15
C PHE A 108 -2.22 -3.49 -18.05
N HIS A 109 -0.97 -3.24 -18.40
CA HIS A 109 0.07 -2.86 -17.45
C HIS A 109 0.28 -1.34 -17.45
N LEU A 110 0.12 -0.73 -16.27
CA LEU A 110 0.49 0.66 -16.07
C LEU A 110 1.97 0.74 -15.75
N THR A 111 2.74 1.38 -16.63
CA THR A 111 4.21 1.45 -16.51
C THR A 111 4.71 2.70 -15.79
N ASN A 112 3.85 3.70 -15.60
CA ASN A 112 4.24 4.97 -15.00
C ASN A 112 3.88 4.98 -13.51
N ARG A 113 4.90 5.04 -12.66
CA ARG A 113 4.74 5.30 -11.23
C ARG A 113 4.53 6.80 -11.02
N ILE A 114 3.29 7.20 -10.70
CA ILE A 114 2.92 8.60 -10.58
C ILE A 114 3.09 9.11 -9.13
N ARG A 115 3.10 8.22 -8.14
CA ARG A 115 3.01 8.59 -6.72
C ARG A 115 4.34 8.99 -6.09
N THR A 116 5.42 8.27 -6.35
CA THR A 116 6.77 8.57 -5.81
C THR A 116 7.79 8.63 -6.93
N ASN A 117 8.97 9.22 -6.68
CA ASN A 117 10.08 9.09 -7.60
C ASN A 117 10.66 7.66 -7.55
N ALA A 118 11.38 7.26 -8.60
CA ALA A 118 11.89 5.89 -8.72
C ALA A 118 12.88 5.50 -7.60
N GLU A 119 13.64 6.47 -7.09
CA GLU A 119 14.58 6.27 -6.00
C GLU A 119 13.86 5.95 -4.69
N LEU A 120 12.92 6.80 -4.26
CA LEU A 120 12.14 6.59 -3.04
C LEU A 120 11.32 5.32 -3.12
N SER A 121 10.68 5.03 -4.27
CA SER A 121 9.94 3.80 -4.47
C SER A 121 10.82 2.56 -4.31
N SER A 122 12.03 2.58 -4.91
CA SER A 122 12.98 1.47 -4.77
C SER A 122 13.45 1.29 -3.32
N PHE A 123 13.75 2.39 -2.63
CA PHE A 123 14.13 2.32 -1.21
C PHE A 123 13.00 1.76 -0.34
N ILE A 124 11.78 2.29 -0.51
CA ILE A 124 10.60 1.84 0.25
C ILE A 124 10.36 0.34 0.07
N GLN A 125 10.41 -0.14 -1.17
CA GLN A 125 10.25 -1.58 -1.44
C GLN A 125 11.33 -2.42 -0.76
N ASN A 126 12.61 -2.00 -0.86
CA ASN A 126 13.71 -2.70 -0.20
C ASN A 126 13.62 -2.62 1.33
N MET A 127 13.10 -1.54 1.88
CA MET A 127 12.87 -1.38 3.32
C MET A 127 11.74 -2.31 3.81
N ILE A 128 10.65 -2.43 3.05
CA ILE A 128 9.52 -3.31 3.42
C ILE A 128 9.91 -4.78 3.28
N HIS A 129 10.65 -5.12 2.23
CA HIS A 129 11.15 -6.47 2.00
C HIS A 129 12.62 -6.44 1.61
N LEU A 130 13.47 -6.86 2.51
CA LEU A 130 14.92 -6.93 2.29
C LEU A 130 15.22 -8.01 1.24
N THR A 131 15.30 -7.61 0.00
CA THR A 131 15.71 -8.49 -1.09
C THR A 131 17.23 -8.46 -1.23
N ASP A 132 17.82 -9.54 -1.79
CA ASP A 132 19.24 -9.56 -2.15
C ASP A 132 19.51 -8.73 -3.43
N ARG A 133 18.53 -7.97 -3.89
CA ARG A 133 18.70 -7.04 -5.00
C ARG A 133 19.61 -5.90 -4.56
N LYS A 134 20.85 -6.06 -4.93
CA LYS A 134 21.87 -5.04 -4.79
C LYS A 134 21.52 -3.87 -5.69
N THR A 135 21.23 -2.74 -5.09
CA THR A 135 21.04 -1.50 -5.85
C THR A 135 22.43 -0.88 -6.07
N SER A 136 22.83 -0.76 -7.33
CA SER A 136 24.09 -0.07 -7.70
C SER A 136 24.00 1.45 -7.54
N LYS A 137 22.83 1.99 -7.15
CA LYS A 137 22.59 3.43 -7.05
C LYS A 137 22.39 3.85 -5.60
N PRO A 138 23.05 4.91 -5.14
CA PRO A 138 22.81 5.48 -3.81
C PRO A 138 21.39 6.06 -3.73
N TYR A 139 20.90 6.23 -2.53
CA TYR A 139 19.63 6.91 -2.22
C TYR A 139 19.90 8.30 -1.61
N PRO A 140 20.31 9.30 -2.42
CA PRO A 140 20.73 10.61 -1.93
C PRO A 140 19.63 11.43 -1.23
N HIS A 141 18.36 11.11 -1.50
CA HIS A 141 17.21 11.81 -0.91
C HIS A 141 16.58 11.02 0.26
N VAL A 142 17.29 10.00 0.75
CA VAL A 142 16.87 9.24 1.93
C VAL A 142 17.90 9.41 3.03
N SER A 143 17.44 9.76 4.23
CA SER A 143 18.26 9.81 5.43
C SER A 143 17.71 8.93 6.54
N VAL A 144 18.61 8.32 7.32
CA VAL A 144 18.26 7.51 8.47
C VAL A 144 19.10 7.96 9.65
N VAL A 145 18.45 8.33 10.74
CA VAL A 145 19.10 8.79 11.98
C VAL A 145 18.63 7.95 13.16
N TYR A 146 19.50 7.78 14.15
CA TYR A 146 19.18 7.02 15.36
C TYR A 146 18.86 7.98 16.50
N ALA A 147 17.88 7.63 17.32
CA ALA A 147 17.55 8.30 18.57
C ALA A 147 17.60 7.32 19.74
N ASN A 148 18.27 7.69 20.81
CA ASN A 148 18.47 6.83 21.98
C ASN A 148 17.26 6.79 22.92
N ASN A 149 16.32 7.73 22.79
CA ASN A 149 15.15 7.86 23.65
C ASN A 149 14.10 8.78 23.00
N GLU A 150 12.99 8.96 23.71
CA GLU A 150 11.88 9.79 23.23
C GLU A 150 12.23 11.29 23.17
N GLU A 151 13.04 11.79 24.11
CA GLU A 151 13.45 13.19 24.15
C GLU A 151 14.32 13.56 22.92
N GLU A 152 15.30 12.71 22.61
CA GLU A 152 16.14 12.89 21.41
C GLU A 152 15.31 12.75 20.11
N THR A 153 14.33 11.82 20.10
CA THR A 153 13.39 11.67 18.98
C THR A 153 12.59 12.95 18.76
N ALA A 154 12.08 13.56 19.83
CA ALA A 154 11.30 14.79 19.75
C ALA A 154 12.15 15.96 19.22
N ALA A 155 13.38 16.09 19.69
CA ALA A 155 14.31 17.13 19.23
C ALA A 155 14.64 16.97 17.74
N LEU A 156 14.97 15.76 17.29
CA LEU A 156 15.21 15.46 15.87
C LEU A 156 13.98 15.74 15.01
N LEU A 157 12.80 15.34 15.48
CA LEU A 157 11.54 15.59 14.76
C LEU A 157 11.26 17.07 14.61
N GLU A 158 11.48 17.88 15.67
CA GLU A 158 11.32 19.33 15.63
C GLU A 158 12.27 19.95 14.60
N ASP A 159 13.52 19.51 14.56
CA ASP A 159 14.52 19.97 13.59
C ASP A 159 14.07 19.66 12.15
N TYR A 160 13.54 18.45 11.88
CA TYR A 160 13.01 18.11 10.56
C TYR A 160 11.79 18.95 10.18
N ILE A 161 10.88 19.19 11.13
CA ILE A 161 9.71 20.05 10.89
C ILE A 161 10.15 21.47 10.54
N HIS A 162 11.15 22.03 11.22
CA HIS A 162 11.72 23.34 10.90
C HIS A 162 12.38 23.38 9.51
N GLN A 163 12.91 22.24 9.03
CA GLN A 163 13.44 22.10 7.67
C GLN A 163 12.35 21.89 6.61
N GLY A 164 11.07 21.86 7.00
CA GLY A 164 9.93 21.73 6.11
C GLY A 164 9.52 20.29 5.81
N TYR A 165 9.94 19.33 6.64
CA TYR A 165 9.40 17.98 6.59
C TYR A 165 8.04 17.91 7.26
N GLU A 166 7.19 17.02 6.77
CA GLU A 166 5.88 16.74 7.33
C GLU A 166 5.90 15.42 8.10
N TYR A 167 5.24 15.42 9.24
CA TYR A 167 5.03 14.27 10.11
C TYR A 167 3.54 14.11 10.40
N GLU A 168 3.07 12.90 10.71
CA GLU A 168 1.66 12.59 10.99
C GLU A 168 0.70 12.98 9.85
N ILE A 169 0.71 12.19 8.80
CA ILE A 169 -0.13 12.42 7.64
C ILE A 169 -1.59 12.12 7.98
N THR A 170 -2.43 13.15 7.98
CA THR A 170 -3.86 13.04 8.28
C THR A 170 -4.74 12.90 7.04
N ALA A 171 -4.20 13.17 5.86
CA ALA A 171 -4.91 13.08 4.58
C ALA A 171 -3.95 12.63 3.47
N VAL A 172 -4.46 11.86 2.51
CA VAL A 172 -3.68 11.47 1.32
C VAL A 172 -3.40 12.73 0.49
N ARG A 173 -2.13 13.07 0.33
CA ARG A 173 -1.67 14.19 -0.49
C ARG A 173 -0.21 13.98 -0.88
N ASP A 174 0.21 14.69 -1.91
CA ASP A 174 1.62 14.73 -2.28
C ASP A 174 2.41 15.52 -1.23
N ILE A 175 3.37 14.84 -0.58
CA ILE A 175 4.24 15.41 0.44
C ILE A 175 5.64 15.50 -0.16
N LYS A 176 6.22 16.71 -0.18
CA LYS A 176 7.57 16.89 -0.72
C LYS A 176 8.60 16.20 0.13
N ARG A 177 8.58 16.47 1.43
CA ARG A 177 9.53 15.98 2.42
C ARG A 177 8.81 15.32 3.56
N LEU A 178 9.05 14.05 3.76
CA LEU A 178 8.40 13.24 4.79
C LEU A 178 9.41 12.81 5.83
N VAL A 179 9.06 12.94 7.11
CA VAL A 179 9.79 12.29 8.22
C VAL A 179 8.87 11.27 8.90
N ILE A 180 9.41 10.09 9.20
CA ILE A 180 8.71 9.02 9.93
C ILE A 180 9.55 8.55 11.11
N ILE A 181 8.89 7.90 12.09
CA ILE A 181 9.55 7.29 13.25
C ILE A 181 9.31 5.78 13.21
N LEU A 182 10.40 5.01 13.31
CA LEU A 182 10.39 3.57 13.51
C LEU A 182 10.93 3.27 14.91
N ASP A 183 10.11 2.76 15.79
CA ASP A 183 10.48 2.42 17.16
C ASP A 183 10.63 0.89 17.36
N GLU A 184 10.71 0.45 18.60
CA GLU A 184 10.88 -0.95 19.00
C GLU A 184 9.71 -1.87 18.58
N ARG A 185 8.62 -1.33 18.06
CA ARG A 185 7.49 -2.12 17.52
C ARG A 185 7.85 -2.79 16.21
N TYR A 186 8.76 -2.20 15.44
CA TYR A 186 9.13 -2.69 14.11
C TYR A 186 10.27 -3.69 14.20
N TYR A 187 10.21 -4.73 13.39
CA TYR A 187 11.25 -5.75 13.29
C TYR A 187 11.19 -6.44 11.92
N TYR A 188 12.28 -7.08 11.52
CA TYR A 188 12.29 -7.94 10.34
C TYR A 188 12.04 -9.40 10.74
N ASP A 189 11.09 -10.06 10.07
CA ASP A 189 10.79 -11.46 10.28
C ASP A 189 11.84 -12.39 9.60
N GLN A 190 11.65 -13.71 9.75
CA GLN A 190 12.57 -14.72 9.15
C GLN A 190 12.58 -14.67 7.62
N ASN A 191 11.51 -14.18 6.99
CA ASN A 191 11.39 -13.98 5.55
C ASN A 191 11.88 -12.58 5.12
N ARG A 192 12.49 -11.82 6.05
CA ARG A 192 13.06 -10.50 5.81
C ARG A 192 12.03 -9.41 5.46
N TYR A 193 10.77 -9.60 5.86
CA TYR A 193 9.73 -8.57 5.76
C TYR A 193 9.71 -7.70 7.02
N LEU A 194 9.55 -6.39 6.84
CA LEU A 194 9.29 -5.48 7.94
C LEU A 194 7.91 -5.79 8.54
N ARG A 195 7.87 -6.00 9.86
CA ARG A 195 6.69 -6.33 10.63
C ARG A 195 6.50 -5.34 11.78
N SER A 196 5.29 -5.29 12.31
CA SER A 196 4.96 -4.60 13.57
C SER A 196 4.41 -5.60 14.58
N LYS A 197 4.79 -5.40 15.84
CA LYS A 197 4.28 -6.19 16.98
C LYS A 197 2.80 -5.92 17.27
N TYR A 198 2.26 -4.83 16.74
CA TYR A 198 0.89 -4.40 17.01
C TYR A 198 0.05 -4.34 15.73
N LEU A 199 -1.23 -4.66 15.91
CA LEU A 199 -2.27 -4.37 14.94
C LEU A 199 -2.95 -3.06 15.33
N ASN A 200 -3.37 -2.27 14.37
CA ASN A 200 -4.18 -1.09 14.65
C ASN A 200 -5.59 -1.50 15.14
N LYS A 201 -6.40 -0.51 15.59
CA LYS A 201 -7.77 -0.73 16.05
C LYS A 201 -8.71 -1.37 15.03
N GLU A 202 -8.34 -1.33 13.75
CA GLU A 202 -9.11 -1.88 12.63
C GLU A 202 -8.59 -3.27 12.21
N GLY A 203 -7.61 -3.83 12.94
CA GLY A 203 -7.02 -5.16 12.66
C GLY A 203 -6.02 -5.18 11.51
N SER A 204 -5.71 -4.04 10.90
CA SER A 204 -4.65 -3.96 9.89
C SER A 204 -3.27 -3.74 10.54
N SER A 205 -2.24 -4.21 9.86
CA SER A 205 -0.86 -4.04 10.30
C SER A 205 -0.46 -2.57 10.29
N ASP A 206 0.26 -2.11 11.33
CA ASP A 206 0.89 -0.78 11.34
C ASP A 206 1.83 -0.58 10.14
N VAL A 207 2.41 -1.67 9.61
CA VAL A 207 3.28 -1.63 8.42
C VAL A 207 2.52 -1.21 7.17
N ARG A 208 1.22 -1.58 7.04
CA ARG A 208 0.42 -1.12 5.91
C ARG A 208 0.16 0.38 5.96
N ASN A 209 -0.14 0.92 7.14
CA ASN A 209 -0.28 2.36 7.32
C ASN A 209 1.04 3.08 7.04
N LEU A 210 2.15 2.54 7.54
CA LEU A 210 3.49 3.04 7.27
C LEU A 210 3.78 3.06 5.76
N PHE A 211 3.50 1.97 5.04
CA PHE A 211 3.68 1.88 3.60
C PHE A 211 2.86 2.93 2.84
N HIS A 212 1.59 3.12 3.25
CA HIS A 212 0.76 4.18 2.69
C HIS A 212 1.34 5.58 2.90
N TRP A 213 1.90 5.85 4.06
CA TRP A 213 2.55 7.14 4.34
C TRP A 213 3.80 7.33 3.50
N LEU A 214 4.67 6.34 3.47
CA LEU A 214 5.91 6.36 2.69
C LEU A 214 5.66 6.67 1.21
N ASN A 215 4.63 6.08 0.62
CA ASN A 215 4.27 6.29 -0.79
C ASN A 215 3.75 7.71 -1.10
N GLN A 216 3.55 8.56 -0.09
CA GLN A 216 3.20 9.97 -0.29
C GLN A 216 4.40 10.87 -0.45
N ALA A 217 5.61 10.43 -0.06
CA ALA A 217 6.85 11.19 -0.21
C ALA A 217 7.23 11.34 -1.68
N LYS A 218 7.55 12.59 -2.11
CA LYS A 218 7.86 12.91 -3.51
C LYS A 218 9.33 13.24 -3.74
N GLU A 219 9.95 13.97 -2.83
CA GLU A 219 11.29 14.51 -3.01
C GLU A 219 12.28 13.92 -2.01
N GLU A 220 11.96 13.94 -0.71
CA GLU A 220 12.87 13.50 0.36
C GLU A 220 12.15 12.66 1.41
N LEU A 221 12.85 11.67 1.96
CA LEU A 221 12.38 10.80 3.04
C LEU A 221 13.42 10.75 4.14
N SER A 222 13.01 11.07 5.37
CA SER A 222 13.82 10.93 6.57
C SER A 222 13.21 9.93 7.53
N ILE A 223 14.02 9.06 8.10
CA ILE A 223 13.59 8.02 9.04
C ILE A 223 14.35 8.21 10.34
N ILE A 224 13.62 8.47 11.42
CA ILE A 224 14.16 8.46 12.78
C ILE A 224 13.92 7.07 13.35
N VAL A 225 14.98 6.34 13.68
CA VAL A 225 14.88 5.04 14.32
C VAL A 225 15.14 5.20 15.81
N ARG A 226 14.09 4.97 16.62
CA ARG A 226 14.16 5.13 18.07
C ARG A 226 14.36 3.78 18.76
N GLU A 227 15.42 3.67 19.57
CA GLU A 227 15.70 2.52 20.45
C GLU A 227 15.66 1.13 19.72
N ASN A 228 15.96 1.13 18.41
CA ASN A 228 15.89 -0.07 17.57
C ASN A 228 17.15 -0.20 16.70
N THR A 229 18.25 -0.58 17.35
CA THR A 229 19.54 -0.70 16.70
C THR A 229 19.53 -1.65 15.51
N TYR A 230 18.82 -2.77 15.61
CA TYR A 230 18.77 -3.77 14.53
C TYR A 230 18.12 -3.19 13.25
N VAL A 231 16.99 -2.51 13.38
CA VAL A 231 16.34 -1.86 12.22
C VAL A 231 17.22 -0.74 11.68
N TYR A 232 17.85 0.05 12.55
CA TYR A 232 18.75 1.12 12.16
C TYR A 232 19.94 0.61 11.32
N GLU A 233 20.69 -0.37 11.82
CA GLU A 233 21.83 -0.97 11.10
C GLU A 233 21.39 -1.58 9.77
N THR A 234 20.22 -2.22 9.73
CA THR A 234 19.66 -2.78 8.51
C THR A 234 19.39 -1.69 7.47
N LEU A 235 18.75 -0.58 7.86
CA LEU A 235 18.49 0.54 6.97
C LEU A 235 19.76 1.24 6.51
N LEU A 236 20.76 1.40 7.37
CA LEU A 236 22.07 1.92 6.96
C LEU A 236 22.73 1.03 5.91
N THR A 237 22.61 -0.29 6.02
CA THR A 237 23.12 -1.22 5.02
C THR A 237 22.44 -1.03 3.66
N LEU A 238 21.12 -0.73 3.64
CA LEU A 238 20.41 -0.42 2.40
C LEU A 238 20.88 0.88 1.74
N LEU A 239 21.30 1.86 2.54
CA LEU A 239 21.80 3.15 2.03
C LEU A 239 23.21 3.08 1.45
N GLN A 240 24.00 2.04 1.81
CA GLN A 240 25.36 1.88 1.30
C GLN A 240 25.31 1.31 -0.11
N PRO A 241 25.88 1.99 -1.12
CA PRO A 241 26.04 1.40 -2.43
C PRO A 241 27.00 0.21 -2.34
N ASP A 242 26.67 -0.86 -3.06
CA ASP A 242 27.60 -1.98 -3.18
C ASP A 242 28.96 -1.47 -3.72
N THR A 243 29.96 -1.55 -2.92
CA THR A 243 31.34 -1.47 -3.41
C THR A 243 31.57 -2.69 -4.31
N VAL A 244 31.48 -2.47 -5.62
CA VAL A 244 31.88 -3.47 -6.62
C VAL A 244 33.31 -3.90 -6.27
N ARG A 245 33.45 -5.13 -5.79
CA ARG A 245 34.76 -5.81 -5.68
C ARG A 245 35.12 -6.44 -7.00
#